data_a2e4005b3f4c2ded65c982de4edcc2fc
#
_entry.id   a2e4005b3f4c2ded65c982de4edcc2fc
#
_cell.length_a   1.000
_cell.length_b   1.000
_cell.length_c   1.000
_cell.angle_alpha   90.00
_cell.angle_beta   90.00
_cell.angle_gamma   90.00
#
_symmetry.space_group_name_H-M   'P 1'
#
loop_
_entity.id
_entity.type
_entity.pdbx_description
1 polymer ?
#
loop_
_entity_poly.entity_id
_entity_poly.type
_entity_poly.pdbx_seq_one_letter_code
_entity_poly.pdbx_strand_id
1 'polypeptide(L)'
;CSESQKRVSFSESTTAKSTALKEAFISIPMDIKKKGDILYAGDFKGDSLLYCYSLSEQRFVNQMLPQGQGPDEFLSPVEFFLSDSSAFIHNRWHFTAQNYTFNAKDFSIRRQGELIHLPMSIDRVYPISESRFIASGVFEDCRFLILDNDGNVISKSGDFPNYQSGEETIPNTAKGMFHQSQFGYNTDRKRLACATSNVLELWDYKPETLTLHKRLLLAPYHYQFNSSPDGVYAESDNPDAELGARGIAVSNNYVYVLYNPNTNRMHEEQKETLNSEIWVFDWEGKPIRKILTDTHIECFCVDETDTSFYCVMTAPDYCIGIVSPSH
;
A
#
# COMPACT_ATOMS: atom_id res chain seq x y z
N CYS A 1 -9.58 14.62 -26.24
CA CYS A 1 -9.39 15.82 -25.42
C CYS A 1 -8.96 15.36 -24.04
N SER A 2 -7.67 15.51 -23.70
CA SER A 2 -7.20 15.28 -22.33
C SER A 2 -7.86 16.36 -21.45
N GLU A 3 -8.78 15.97 -20.57
CA GLU A 3 -9.11 16.83 -19.46
C GLU A 3 -7.81 17.01 -18.67
N SER A 4 -7.29 18.23 -18.62
CA SER A 4 -6.22 18.57 -17.70
C SER A 4 -6.81 18.43 -16.30
N GLN A 5 -6.64 17.25 -15.71
CA GLN A 5 -7.17 17.01 -14.38
C GLN A 5 -6.41 17.88 -13.40
N LYS A 6 -7.13 18.77 -12.76
CA LYS A 6 -6.59 19.64 -11.73
C LYS A 6 -6.18 18.78 -10.53
N ARG A 7 -5.01 19.07 -9.96
CA ARG A 7 -4.59 18.49 -8.67
C ARG A 7 -5.69 18.66 -7.63
N VAL A 8 -5.91 17.63 -6.82
CA VAL A 8 -6.86 17.70 -5.70
C VAL A 8 -6.51 18.85 -4.75
N SER A 9 -7.53 19.48 -4.20
CA SER A 9 -7.39 20.54 -3.20
C SER A 9 -8.31 20.25 -2.03
N PHE A 10 -7.85 20.60 -0.84
CA PHE A 10 -8.59 20.40 0.41
C PHE A 10 -9.00 21.77 0.96
N SER A 11 -10.25 21.88 1.38
CA SER A 11 -10.77 23.07 2.08
C SER A 11 -10.44 23.05 3.57
N GLU A 12 -10.16 21.87 4.12
CA GLU A 12 -9.91 21.68 5.53
C GLU A 12 -8.52 21.08 5.76
N SER A 13 -7.85 21.57 6.81
CA SER A 13 -6.58 21.05 7.29
C SER A 13 -6.60 21.01 8.81
N THR A 14 -6.18 19.89 9.38
CA THR A 14 -6.02 19.70 10.82
C THR A 14 -4.59 19.27 11.12
N THR A 15 -4.11 19.54 12.33
CA THR A 15 -2.83 19.03 12.80
C THR A 15 -3.03 17.75 13.59
N ALA A 16 -2.01 16.91 13.62
CA ALA A 16 -1.99 15.72 14.46
C ALA A 16 -0.68 15.64 15.22
N LYS A 17 -0.73 15.05 16.40
CA LYS A 17 0.42 14.80 17.26
C LYS A 17 0.76 13.32 17.27
N SER A 18 2.05 13.04 17.16
CA SER A 18 2.59 11.71 17.24
C SER A 18 3.06 11.39 18.67
N THR A 19 2.90 10.14 19.05
CA THR A 19 3.41 9.60 20.33
C THR A 19 3.98 8.22 20.07
N ALA A 20 5.26 8.04 20.33
CA ALA A 20 5.91 6.73 20.22
C ALA A 20 5.36 5.76 21.27
N LEU A 21 5.13 4.52 20.87
CA LEU A 21 4.78 3.45 21.78
C LEU A 21 6.04 2.96 22.52
N LYS A 22 5.83 2.47 23.72
CA LYS A 22 6.92 2.02 24.58
C LYS A 22 7.65 0.81 23.97
N GLU A 23 8.97 0.88 23.87
CA GLU A 23 9.82 -0.23 23.42
C GLU A 23 9.38 -0.87 22.07
N ALA A 24 8.80 -0.08 21.18
CA ALA A 24 8.19 -0.54 19.94
C ALA A 24 9.08 -0.25 18.72
N PHE A 25 10.34 -0.67 18.75
CA PHE A 25 11.31 -0.46 17.67
C PHE A 25 11.18 -1.51 16.57
N ILE A 26 11.35 -1.07 15.33
CA ILE A 26 11.36 -1.89 14.11
C ILE A 26 12.67 -1.60 13.37
N SER A 27 13.27 -2.61 12.76
CA SER A 27 14.56 -2.48 12.05
C SER A 27 14.40 -1.78 10.70
N ILE A 28 13.64 -2.38 9.79
CA ILE A 28 13.26 -1.79 8.50
C ILE A 28 11.78 -2.11 8.26
N PRO A 29 10.90 -1.10 8.37
CA PRO A 29 9.46 -1.32 8.27
C PRO A 29 9.02 -1.72 6.86
N MET A 30 8.07 -2.63 6.78
CA MET A 30 7.38 -3.01 5.53
C MET A 30 5.94 -2.53 5.50
N ASP A 31 5.18 -2.84 6.54
CA ASP A 31 3.77 -2.51 6.66
C ASP A 31 3.33 -2.60 8.13
N ILE A 32 2.19 -2.03 8.47
CA ILE A 32 1.57 -2.13 9.79
C ILE A 32 0.06 -2.32 9.65
N LYS A 33 -0.49 -3.25 10.43
CA LYS A 33 -1.94 -3.51 10.49
C LYS A 33 -2.39 -3.53 11.94
N LYS A 34 -3.59 -3.03 12.20
CA LYS A 34 -4.22 -3.13 13.52
C LYS A 34 -5.37 -4.12 13.46
N LYS A 35 -5.46 -4.97 14.49
CA LYS A 35 -6.59 -5.85 14.69
C LYS A 35 -6.85 -6.03 16.20
N GLY A 36 -7.97 -5.52 16.67
CA GLY A 36 -8.28 -5.49 18.09
C GLY A 36 -7.19 -4.78 18.89
N ASP A 37 -6.64 -5.44 19.89
CA ASP A 37 -5.55 -4.96 20.75
C ASP A 37 -4.15 -5.07 20.12
N ILE A 38 -4.01 -5.75 19.00
CA ILE A 38 -2.71 -6.11 18.44
C ILE A 38 -2.38 -5.26 17.21
N LEU A 39 -1.15 -4.73 17.20
CA LEU A 39 -0.51 -4.20 16.00
C LEU A 39 0.42 -5.26 15.43
N TYR A 40 0.25 -5.54 14.15
CA TYR A 40 1.10 -6.44 13.38
C TYR A 40 2.02 -5.56 12.52
N ALA A 41 3.29 -5.53 12.87
CA ALA A 41 4.30 -4.71 12.20
C ALA A 41 5.28 -5.58 11.43
N GLY A 42 5.38 -5.33 10.13
CA GLY A 42 6.32 -6.02 9.24
C GLY A 42 7.71 -5.43 9.36
N ASP A 43 8.73 -6.31 9.48
CA ASP A 43 10.14 -5.94 9.51
C ASP A 43 10.93 -6.70 8.43
N PHE A 44 11.66 -5.97 7.60
CA PHE A 44 12.44 -6.55 6.50
C PHE A 44 13.71 -7.28 6.96
N LYS A 45 14.29 -6.92 8.10
CA LYS A 45 15.59 -7.42 8.60
C LYS A 45 15.53 -8.09 9.97
N GLY A 46 14.36 -8.29 10.54
CA GLY A 46 14.25 -9.00 11.81
C GLY A 46 14.45 -10.51 11.66
N ASP A 47 14.64 -11.22 12.77
CA ASP A 47 14.64 -12.69 12.81
C ASP A 47 13.30 -13.28 12.39
N SER A 48 12.26 -12.47 12.46
CA SER A 48 10.91 -12.73 11.99
C SER A 48 10.43 -11.54 11.17
N LEU A 49 9.59 -11.81 10.16
CA LEU A 49 9.09 -10.77 9.26
C LEU A 49 7.84 -10.06 9.79
N LEU A 50 7.26 -10.53 10.90
CA LEU A 50 6.07 -9.94 11.49
C LEU A 50 6.14 -9.97 13.01
N TYR A 51 6.03 -8.80 13.63
CA TYR A 51 6.06 -8.59 15.07
C TYR A 51 4.68 -8.18 15.56
N CYS A 52 4.24 -8.79 16.68
CA CYS A 52 2.93 -8.56 17.28
C CYS A 52 3.09 -7.73 18.54
N TYR A 53 2.62 -6.48 18.52
CA TYR A 53 2.68 -5.56 19.66
C TYR A 53 1.29 -5.42 20.29
N SER A 54 1.16 -5.69 21.59
CA SER A 54 -0.07 -5.47 22.36
C SER A 54 -0.15 -4.03 22.84
N LEU A 55 -1.25 -3.36 22.50
CA LEU A 55 -1.52 -1.99 22.94
C LEU A 55 -1.81 -1.93 24.44
N SER A 56 -2.52 -2.92 25.00
CA SER A 56 -2.86 -2.98 26.41
C SER A 56 -1.65 -3.36 27.28
N GLU A 57 -0.79 -4.27 26.81
CA GLU A 57 0.43 -4.67 27.53
C GLU A 57 1.63 -3.76 27.26
N GLN A 58 1.53 -2.88 26.25
CA GLN A 58 2.60 -1.96 25.84
C GLN A 58 3.95 -2.63 25.58
N ARG A 59 3.93 -3.79 24.92
CA ARG A 59 5.14 -4.56 24.56
C ARG A 59 4.87 -5.50 23.38
N PHE A 60 5.95 -5.97 22.76
CA PHE A 60 5.87 -7.10 21.85
C PHE A 60 5.49 -8.38 22.62
N VAL A 61 4.46 -9.07 22.12
CA VAL A 61 3.91 -10.29 22.73
C VAL A 61 4.21 -11.52 21.92
N ASN A 62 4.49 -11.38 20.63
CA ASN A 62 4.84 -12.51 19.76
C ASN A 62 5.58 -12.06 18.49
N GLN A 63 6.16 -13.04 17.79
CA GLN A 63 6.77 -12.92 16.47
C GLN A 63 6.21 -14.01 15.57
N MET A 64 6.03 -13.70 14.29
CA MET A 64 5.49 -14.59 13.29
C MET A 64 6.34 -14.53 12.01
N LEU A 65 6.20 -15.51 11.14
CA LEU A 65 6.90 -15.59 9.86
C LEU A 65 8.42 -15.54 10.05
N PRO A 66 9.03 -16.61 10.65
CA PRO A 66 10.48 -16.66 10.86
C PRO A 66 11.21 -16.51 9.53
N GLN A 67 12.27 -15.70 9.51
CA GLN A 67 13.05 -15.44 8.31
C GLN A 67 14.06 -16.57 8.07
N GLY A 68 14.08 -17.12 6.84
CA GLY A 68 15.01 -18.16 6.43
C GLY A 68 14.59 -18.91 5.17
N GLN A 69 15.23 -20.05 4.92
CA GLN A 69 15.02 -20.89 3.73
C GLN A 69 14.43 -22.28 4.07
N GLY A 70 14.06 -22.51 5.30
CA GLY A 70 13.41 -23.74 5.75
C GLY A 70 11.95 -23.86 5.30
N PRO A 71 11.32 -25.04 5.52
CA PRO A 71 9.97 -25.32 5.01
C PRO A 71 8.87 -24.41 5.57
N ASP A 72 9.06 -23.86 6.78
CA ASP A 72 8.14 -22.94 7.44
C ASP A 72 8.75 -21.55 7.65
N GLU A 73 9.83 -21.25 6.95
CA GLU A 73 10.51 -19.96 6.95
C GLU A 73 10.16 -19.16 5.71
N PHE A 74 10.33 -17.85 5.81
CA PHE A 74 9.95 -16.90 4.77
C PHE A 74 11.14 -16.05 4.34
N LEU A 75 11.23 -15.78 3.05
CA LEU A 75 12.18 -14.82 2.51
C LEU A 75 11.50 -13.47 2.31
N SER A 76 12.14 -12.42 2.75
CA SER A 76 11.67 -11.05 2.58
C SER A 76 11.82 -10.57 1.12
N PRO A 77 11.00 -9.62 0.64
CA PRO A 77 9.88 -9.01 1.34
C PRO A 77 8.60 -9.83 1.23
N VAL A 78 7.76 -9.77 2.26
CA VAL A 78 6.42 -10.33 2.21
C VAL A 78 5.37 -9.24 2.41
N GLU A 79 4.22 -9.40 1.79
CA GLU A 79 2.99 -8.68 2.10
C GLU A 79 2.06 -9.63 2.83
N PHE A 80 1.42 -9.15 3.89
CA PHE A 80 0.55 -9.96 4.70
C PHE A 80 -0.84 -9.34 4.85
N PHE A 81 -1.84 -10.17 4.82
CA PHE A 81 -3.24 -9.79 5.00
C PHE A 81 -3.84 -10.71 6.05
N LEU A 82 -4.39 -10.13 7.11
CA LEU A 82 -4.95 -10.87 8.25
C LEU A 82 -6.45 -10.64 8.35
N SER A 83 -7.21 -11.72 8.43
CA SER A 83 -8.62 -11.73 8.82
C SER A 83 -8.77 -12.33 10.24
N ASP A 84 -9.99 -12.63 10.68
CA ASP A 84 -10.23 -13.23 12.01
C ASP A 84 -9.69 -14.64 12.12
N SER A 85 -9.68 -15.38 11.03
CA SER A 85 -9.33 -16.80 11.01
C SER A 85 -8.42 -17.21 9.87
N SER A 86 -7.99 -16.25 9.04
CA SER A 86 -7.13 -16.53 7.91
C SER A 86 -6.04 -15.47 7.75
N ALA A 87 -4.94 -15.89 7.15
CA ALA A 87 -3.88 -15.01 6.68
C ALA A 87 -3.57 -15.35 5.22
N PHE A 88 -3.23 -14.33 4.46
CA PHE A 88 -2.69 -14.47 3.11
C PHE A 88 -1.34 -13.79 3.08
N ILE A 89 -0.33 -14.51 2.59
CA ILE A 89 1.05 -14.02 2.52
C ILE A 89 1.50 -14.08 1.08
N HIS A 90 1.93 -12.94 0.56
CA HIS A 90 2.49 -12.77 -0.77
C HIS A 90 3.98 -12.50 -0.67
N ASN A 91 4.80 -13.35 -1.29
CA ASN A 91 6.25 -13.18 -1.41
C ASN A 91 6.59 -12.63 -2.80
N ARG A 92 6.87 -11.34 -2.86
CA ARG A 92 7.10 -10.63 -4.13
C ARG A 92 8.31 -11.15 -4.91
N TRP A 93 9.41 -11.45 -4.23
CA TRP A 93 10.66 -11.86 -4.89
C TRP A 93 10.64 -13.31 -5.37
N HIS A 94 9.80 -14.13 -4.77
CA HIS A 94 9.64 -15.53 -5.17
C HIS A 94 8.43 -15.75 -6.07
N PHE A 95 7.66 -14.70 -6.34
CA PHE A 95 6.44 -14.78 -7.15
C PHE A 95 5.51 -15.86 -6.64
N THR A 96 5.33 -15.93 -5.33
CA THR A 96 4.46 -16.92 -4.69
C THR A 96 3.52 -16.27 -3.69
N ALA A 97 2.38 -16.90 -3.50
CA ALA A 97 1.45 -16.55 -2.45
C ALA A 97 0.90 -17.80 -1.77
N GLN A 98 0.46 -17.66 -0.54
CA GLN A 98 -0.06 -18.79 0.24
C GLN A 98 -1.15 -18.35 1.19
N ASN A 99 -2.22 -19.13 1.25
CA ASN A 99 -3.25 -19.01 2.27
C ASN A 99 -2.88 -19.78 3.53
N TYR A 100 -3.29 -19.25 4.67
CA TYR A 100 -3.11 -19.86 5.99
C TYR A 100 -4.39 -19.76 6.81
N THR A 101 -4.66 -20.72 7.66
CA THR A 101 -5.52 -20.49 8.82
C THR A 101 -4.72 -19.70 9.85
N PHE A 102 -5.36 -18.76 10.52
CA PHE A 102 -4.75 -17.89 11.52
C PHE A 102 -5.54 -17.96 12.83
N ASN A 103 -4.84 -18.06 13.96
CA ASN A 103 -5.44 -18.00 15.28
C ASN A 103 -4.85 -16.79 16.05
N ALA A 104 -5.66 -15.77 16.25
CA ALA A 104 -5.25 -14.53 16.92
C ALA A 104 -4.97 -14.71 18.43
N LYS A 105 -5.34 -15.84 19.05
CA LYS A 105 -5.11 -16.07 20.50
C LYS A 105 -3.70 -16.54 20.81
N ASP A 106 -3.14 -17.37 19.94
CA ASP A 106 -1.80 -17.94 20.10
C ASP A 106 -0.86 -17.56 18.97
N PHE A 107 -1.34 -16.72 18.01
CA PHE A 107 -0.63 -16.24 16.82
C PHE A 107 -0.15 -17.37 15.89
N SER A 108 -0.72 -18.54 16.00
CA SER A 108 -0.36 -19.65 15.12
C SER A 108 -0.92 -19.49 13.72
N ILE A 109 -0.12 -19.87 12.73
CA ILE A 109 -0.54 -19.99 11.34
C ILE A 109 -0.31 -21.43 10.85
N ARG A 110 -1.20 -21.91 9.98
CA ARG A 110 -1.05 -23.23 9.32
C ARG A 110 -1.40 -23.08 7.85
N ARG A 111 -0.58 -23.64 6.99
CA ARG A 111 -0.82 -23.62 5.53
C ARG A 111 -2.21 -24.18 5.21
N GLN A 112 -2.87 -23.54 4.26
CA GLN A 112 -4.16 -23.91 3.71
C GLN A 112 -4.08 -23.96 2.19
N GLY A 113 -4.29 -25.13 1.60
CA GLY A 113 -4.15 -25.33 0.16
C GLY A 113 -2.71 -25.42 -0.32
N GLU A 114 -2.55 -25.42 -1.62
CA GLU A 114 -1.25 -25.49 -2.29
C GLU A 114 -0.60 -24.11 -2.39
N LEU A 115 0.71 -24.10 -2.62
CA LEU A 115 1.46 -22.88 -2.88
C LEU A 115 1.03 -22.28 -4.24
N ILE A 116 0.64 -21.03 -4.23
CA ILE A 116 0.23 -20.30 -5.43
C ILE A 116 1.49 -19.78 -6.13
N HIS A 117 1.72 -20.17 -7.37
CA HIS A 117 2.77 -19.63 -8.21
C HIS A 117 2.23 -18.51 -9.09
N LEU A 118 2.84 -17.34 -8.99
CA LEU A 118 2.39 -16.13 -9.69
C LEU A 118 3.30 -15.84 -10.91
N PRO A 119 2.77 -15.27 -12.00
CA PRO A 119 3.58 -14.73 -13.09
C PRO A 119 4.59 -13.68 -12.59
N MET A 120 5.81 -13.69 -13.11
CA MET A 120 6.88 -12.74 -12.76
C MET A 120 6.52 -11.26 -13.07
N SER A 121 5.52 -11.04 -13.92
CA SER A 121 4.99 -9.69 -14.21
C SER A 121 4.14 -9.10 -13.09
N ILE A 122 3.76 -9.90 -12.08
CA ILE A 122 2.95 -9.44 -10.94
C ILE A 122 3.88 -8.80 -9.91
N ASP A 123 3.57 -7.56 -9.56
CA ASP A 123 4.24 -6.80 -8.50
C ASP A 123 3.52 -6.97 -7.15
N ARG A 124 2.19 -6.86 -7.16
CA ARG A 124 1.36 -6.97 -5.94
C ARG A 124 0.12 -7.80 -6.17
N VAL A 125 -0.27 -8.52 -5.12
CA VAL A 125 -1.54 -9.27 -5.04
C VAL A 125 -2.30 -8.82 -3.81
N TYR A 126 -3.57 -8.51 -3.97
CA TYR A 126 -4.45 -8.07 -2.90
C TYR A 126 -5.70 -8.95 -2.83
N PRO A 127 -5.98 -9.63 -1.71
CA PRO A 127 -7.18 -10.45 -1.55
C PRO A 127 -8.42 -9.55 -1.40
N ILE A 128 -9.44 -9.82 -2.20
CA ILE A 128 -10.74 -9.12 -2.16
C ILE A 128 -11.87 -10.01 -1.66
N SER A 129 -11.66 -11.30 -1.68
CA SER A 129 -12.51 -12.32 -1.07
C SER A 129 -11.71 -13.59 -0.82
N GLU A 130 -12.33 -14.61 -0.21
CA GLU A 130 -11.72 -15.91 0.00
C GLU A 130 -11.29 -16.62 -1.29
N SER A 131 -11.82 -16.23 -2.45
CA SER A 131 -11.60 -16.91 -3.73
C SER A 131 -11.14 -16.00 -4.85
N ARG A 132 -10.84 -14.73 -4.57
CA ARG A 132 -10.47 -13.75 -5.60
C ARG A 132 -9.39 -12.80 -5.12
N PHE A 133 -8.44 -12.57 -6.01
CA PHE A 133 -7.37 -11.61 -5.81
C PHE A 133 -7.34 -10.58 -6.95
N ILE A 134 -6.94 -9.37 -6.63
CA ILE A 134 -6.55 -8.37 -7.62
C ILE A 134 -5.03 -8.29 -7.64
N ALA A 135 -4.44 -8.33 -8.82
CA ALA A 135 -3.01 -8.16 -9.00
C ALA A 135 -2.70 -6.95 -9.87
N SER A 136 -1.67 -6.19 -9.49
CA SER A 136 -1.03 -5.18 -10.32
C SER A 136 0.38 -5.61 -10.69
N GLY A 137 0.90 -5.00 -11.75
CA GLY A 137 2.23 -5.35 -12.23
C GLY A 137 2.52 -4.75 -13.61
N VAL A 138 3.42 -5.42 -14.33
CA VAL A 138 3.88 -5.03 -15.66
C VAL A 138 3.16 -5.89 -16.70
N PHE A 139 2.02 -5.41 -17.18
CA PHE A 139 1.15 -6.12 -18.15
C PHE A 139 1.08 -5.38 -19.47
N GLU A 140 0.92 -6.13 -20.58
CA GLU A 140 0.87 -5.54 -21.94
C GLU A 140 -0.44 -4.84 -22.25
N ASP A 141 -1.57 -5.38 -21.79
CA ASP A 141 -2.90 -5.05 -22.28
C ASP A 141 -3.92 -4.68 -21.20
N CYS A 142 -3.49 -4.55 -19.95
CA CYS A 142 -4.38 -4.17 -18.84
C CYS A 142 -3.59 -3.53 -17.70
N ARG A 143 -4.31 -2.95 -16.75
CA ARG A 143 -3.74 -2.42 -15.50
C ARG A 143 -3.78 -3.44 -14.37
N PHE A 144 -4.82 -4.28 -14.33
CA PHE A 144 -5.05 -5.26 -13.26
C PHE A 144 -5.39 -6.63 -13.84
N LEU A 145 -4.97 -7.65 -13.11
CA LEU A 145 -5.47 -9.02 -13.29
C LEU A 145 -6.41 -9.35 -12.15
N ILE A 146 -7.45 -10.11 -12.44
CA ILE A 146 -8.28 -10.78 -11.43
C ILE A 146 -7.89 -12.26 -11.47
N LEU A 147 -7.49 -12.78 -10.31
CA LEU A 147 -6.98 -14.13 -10.13
C LEU A 147 -7.95 -14.96 -9.27
N ASP A 148 -7.95 -16.27 -9.50
CA ASP A 148 -8.58 -17.24 -8.61
C ASP A 148 -7.64 -17.68 -7.45
N ASN A 149 -8.11 -18.62 -6.63
CA ASN A 149 -7.35 -19.16 -5.49
C ASN A 149 -6.07 -19.91 -5.87
N ASP A 150 -5.97 -20.36 -7.12
CA ASP A 150 -4.83 -21.10 -7.62
C ASP A 150 -3.84 -20.17 -8.36
N GLY A 151 -4.15 -18.87 -8.42
CA GLY A 151 -3.35 -17.86 -9.12
C GLY A 151 -3.60 -17.79 -10.63
N ASN A 152 -4.60 -18.49 -11.16
CA ASN A 152 -4.95 -18.41 -12.56
C ASN A 152 -5.63 -17.09 -12.89
N VAL A 153 -5.31 -16.52 -14.04
CA VAL A 153 -5.93 -15.30 -14.54
C VAL A 153 -7.36 -15.59 -14.99
N ILE A 154 -8.34 -15.03 -14.28
CA ILE A 154 -9.75 -15.10 -14.65
C ILE A 154 -10.07 -14.03 -15.68
N SER A 155 -9.60 -12.79 -15.43
CA SER A 155 -9.85 -11.67 -16.32
C SER A 155 -8.80 -10.60 -16.22
N LYS A 156 -8.76 -9.74 -17.24
CA LYS A 156 -7.93 -8.54 -17.34
C LYS A 156 -8.82 -7.32 -17.25
N SER A 157 -8.37 -6.27 -16.56
CA SER A 157 -9.22 -5.12 -16.28
C SER A 157 -8.45 -3.82 -16.15
N GLY A 158 -9.11 -2.72 -16.49
CA GLY A 158 -8.66 -1.36 -16.29
C GLY A 158 -7.58 -0.89 -17.25
N ASP A 159 -7.52 0.44 -17.40
CA ASP A 159 -6.55 1.16 -18.20
C ASP A 159 -5.68 2.06 -17.32
N PHE A 160 -4.44 2.28 -17.72
CA PHE A 160 -3.56 3.23 -17.07
C PHE A 160 -4.04 4.68 -17.27
N PRO A 161 -3.77 5.60 -16.32
CA PRO A 161 -4.03 7.02 -16.53
C PRO A 161 -3.17 7.58 -17.66
N ASN A 162 -3.67 8.62 -18.32
CA ASN A 162 -2.97 9.40 -19.32
C ASN A 162 -3.14 10.88 -18.98
N TYR A 163 -2.11 11.50 -18.41
CA TYR A 163 -2.13 12.92 -18.01
C TYR A 163 -1.23 13.80 -18.86
N GLN A 164 -0.26 13.20 -19.55
CA GLN A 164 0.70 13.90 -20.41
C GLN A 164 0.35 13.70 -21.89
N SER A 165 0.69 14.68 -22.71
CA SER A 165 0.59 14.55 -24.18
C SER A 165 1.55 13.48 -24.68
N GLY A 166 1.06 12.56 -25.50
CA GLY A 166 1.83 11.44 -26.04
C GLY A 166 1.88 10.21 -25.16
N GLU A 167 1.35 10.28 -23.93
CA GLU A 167 1.34 9.17 -22.99
C GLU A 167 0.51 7.96 -23.50
N GLU A 168 -0.47 8.22 -24.35
CA GLU A 168 -1.27 7.19 -25.01
C GLU A 168 -0.46 6.27 -25.93
N THR A 169 0.69 6.72 -26.41
CA THR A 169 1.57 5.92 -27.27
C THR A 169 2.57 5.05 -26.50
N ILE A 170 2.62 5.20 -25.18
CA ILE A 170 3.58 4.51 -24.32
C ILE A 170 3.08 3.12 -24.00
N PRO A 171 3.93 2.08 -24.10
CA PRO A 171 3.54 0.71 -23.78
C PRO A 171 3.04 0.59 -22.33
N ASN A 172 1.99 -0.21 -22.12
CA ASN A 172 1.47 -0.47 -20.77
C ASN A 172 2.51 -1.12 -19.85
N THR A 173 3.46 -1.87 -20.37
CA THR A 173 4.57 -2.43 -19.59
C THR A 173 5.42 -1.33 -18.94
N ALA A 174 5.75 -0.27 -19.67
CA ALA A 174 6.46 0.88 -19.11
C ALA A 174 5.59 1.67 -18.12
N LYS A 175 4.30 1.86 -18.42
CA LYS A 175 3.35 2.48 -17.49
C LYS A 175 3.22 1.67 -16.20
N GLY A 176 3.20 0.33 -16.28
CA GLY A 176 3.14 -0.55 -15.11
C GLY A 176 4.33 -0.39 -14.17
N MET A 177 5.52 -0.17 -14.70
CA MET A 177 6.71 0.11 -13.90
C MET A 177 6.60 1.42 -13.12
N PHE A 178 6.01 2.46 -13.71
CA PHE A 178 5.80 3.76 -13.06
C PHE A 178 4.63 3.74 -12.08
N HIS A 179 3.57 3.01 -12.40
CA HIS A 179 2.34 2.96 -11.63
C HIS A 179 2.28 1.77 -10.66
N GLN A 180 3.35 1.51 -9.92
CA GLN A 180 3.31 0.53 -8.83
C GLN A 180 2.29 0.96 -7.77
N SER A 181 1.38 0.05 -7.42
CA SER A 181 0.15 0.39 -6.73
C SER A 181 0.14 -0.08 -5.26
N GLN A 182 -0.46 0.72 -4.40
CA GLN A 182 -0.89 0.35 -3.05
C GLN A 182 -2.41 0.17 -3.06
N PHE A 183 -2.92 -0.81 -2.33
CA PHE A 183 -4.34 -1.15 -2.37
C PHE A 183 -5.03 -1.07 -1.02
N GLY A 184 -6.30 -0.68 -1.05
CA GLY A 184 -7.26 -0.85 0.03
C GLY A 184 -8.62 -1.21 -0.54
N TYR A 185 -9.34 -2.15 0.09
CA TYR A 185 -10.63 -2.62 -0.41
C TYR A 185 -11.72 -2.48 0.64
N ASN A 186 -12.85 -1.95 0.21
CA ASN A 186 -14.07 -1.89 1.02
C ASN A 186 -15.02 -2.99 0.57
N THR A 187 -15.21 -3.99 1.40
CA THR A 187 -16.03 -5.16 1.11
C THR A 187 -17.50 -4.81 0.97
N ASP A 188 -18.02 -3.89 1.80
CA ASP A 188 -19.43 -3.52 1.80
C ASP A 188 -19.80 -2.77 0.52
N ARG A 189 -18.91 -1.88 0.05
CA ARG A 189 -19.08 -1.10 -1.18
C ARG A 189 -18.63 -1.86 -2.42
N LYS A 190 -17.90 -2.95 -2.27
CA LYS A 190 -17.21 -3.67 -3.35
C LYS A 190 -16.35 -2.72 -4.17
N ARG A 191 -15.60 -1.86 -3.50
CA ARG A 191 -14.78 -0.83 -4.13
C ARG A 191 -13.32 -0.94 -3.70
N LEU A 192 -12.44 -0.91 -4.70
CA LEU A 192 -10.99 -0.89 -4.52
C LEU A 192 -10.50 0.56 -4.58
N ALA A 193 -9.69 0.95 -3.64
CA ALA A 193 -8.86 2.14 -3.73
C ALA A 193 -7.43 1.72 -4.11
N CYS A 194 -6.87 2.39 -5.09
CA CYS A 194 -5.54 2.13 -5.63
C CYS A 194 -4.76 3.44 -5.65
N ALA A 195 -3.69 3.54 -4.88
CA ALA A 195 -2.81 4.70 -4.85
C ALA A 195 -1.47 4.40 -5.51
N THR A 196 -1.03 5.28 -6.37
CA THR A 196 0.36 5.40 -6.86
C THR A 196 0.91 6.74 -6.42
N SER A 197 2.19 7.00 -6.58
CA SER A 197 2.81 8.26 -6.10
C SER A 197 1.99 9.50 -6.44
N ASN A 198 1.39 9.55 -7.63
CA ASN A 198 0.75 10.76 -8.17
C ASN A 198 -0.77 10.66 -8.30
N VAL A 199 -1.35 9.47 -8.19
CA VAL A 199 -2.75 9.23 -8.54
C VAL A 199 -3.44 8.37 -7.49
N LEU A 200 -4.67 8.75 -7.12
CA LEU A 200 -5.61 7.89 -6.41
C LEU A 200 -6.74 7.49 -7.36
N GLU A 201 -7.00 6.21 -7.47
CA GLU A 201 -8.09 5.65 -8.27
C GLU A 201 -9.03 4.84 -7.39
N LEU A 202 -10.32 5.00 -7.63
CA LEU A 202 -11.37 4.20 -7.03
C LEU A 202 -12.01 3.36 -8.13
N TRP A 203 -12.11 2.05 -7.90
CA TRP A 203 -12.60 1.09 -8.88
C TRP A 203 -13.75 0.27 -8.29
N ASP A 204 -14.88 0.24 -8.97
CA ASP A 204 -16.00 -0.63 -8.60
C ASP A 204 -15.69 -2.07 -9.04
N TYR A 205 -15.67 -2.98 -8.08
CA TYR A 205 -15.52 -4.40 -8.34
C TYR A 205 -16.88 -5.04 -8.63
N LYS A 206 -16.99 -5.64 -9.81
CA LYS A 206 -18.05 -6.57 -10.17
C LYS A 206 -17.41 -7.94 -10.39
N PRO A 207 -18.15 -9.04 -10.28
CA PRO A 207 -17.56 -10.34 -10.57
C PRO A 207 -16.77 -10.30 -11.89
N GLU A 208 -15.46 -10.59 -11.77
CA GLU A 208 -14.53 -10.68 -12.90
C GLU A 208 -14.22 -9.38 -13.65
N THR A 209 -14.54 -8.20 -13.10
CA THR A 209 -14.16 -6.92 -13.71
C THR A 209 -13.99 -5.79 -12.70
N LEU A 210 -13.14 -4.82 -13.05
CA LEU A 210 -12.98 -3.54 -12.37
C LEU A 210 -13.42 -2.42 -13.31
N THR A 211 -14.33 -1.57 -12.85
CA THR A 211 -14.77 -0.39 -13.58
C THR A 211 -14.29 0.85 -12.85
N LEU A 212 -13.57 1.74 -13.55
CA LEU A 212 -13.12 2.99 -12.95
C LEU A 212 -14.31 3.82 -12.49
N HIS A 213 -14.37 4.10 -11.20
CA HIS A 213 -15.36 4.97 -10.58
C HIS A 213 -14.86 6.42 -10.56
N LYS A 214 -13.64 6.62 -10.08
CA LYS A 214 -13.02 7.94 -9.95
C LYS A 214 -11.50 7.85 -10.08
N ARG A 215 -10.92 8.87 -10.69
CA ARG A 215 -9.46 9.08 -10.75
C ARG A 215 -9.13 10.49 -10.31
N LEU A 216 -8.15 10.62 -9.43
CA LEU A 216 -7.75 11.87 -8.80
C LEU A 216 -6.25 12.08 -8.95
N LEU A 217 -5.85 13.24 -9.44
CA LEU A 217 -4.44 13.64 -9.50
C LEU A 217 -4.02 14.19 -8.13
N LEU A 218 -3.12 13.47 -7.45
CA LEU A 218 -2.59 13.85 -6.13
C LEU A 218 -1.44 14.85 -6.28
N ALA A 219 -0.51 14.58 -7.21
CA ALA A 219 0.60 15.45 -7.56
C ALA A 219 0.82 15.44 -9.06
N PRO A 220 1.22 16.58 -9.66
CA PRO A 220 1.70 16.60 -11.03
C PRO A 220 2.87 15.63 -11.18
N TYR A 221 2.93 14.92 -12.29
CA TYR A 221 4.06 14.06 -12.58
C TYR A 221 4.55 14.27 -14.00
N HIS A 222 5.86 14.12 -14.14
CA HIS A 222 6.52 14.01 -15.41
C HIS A 222 7.37 12.74 -15.37
N TYR A 223 7.31 11.97 -16.42
CA TYR A 223 8.19 10.85 -16.61
C TYR A 223 8.60 10.76 -18.07
N GLN A 224 9.84 10.38 -18.29
CA GLN A 224 10.38 10.06 -19.59
C GLN A 224 10.31 8.57 -19.82
N PHE A 225 10.17 8.20 -21.07
CA PHE A 225 10.33 6.85 -21.52
C PHE A 225 11.63 6.73 -22.28
N ASN A 226 12.53 5.96 -21.75
CA ASN A 226 13.79 5.66 -22.39
C ASN A 226 13.70 4.28 -23.04
N SER A 227 14.13 4.20 -24.30
CA SER A 227 14.25 2.94 -25.03
C SER A 227 15.69 2.47 -24.96
N SER A 228 15.89 1.23 -24.53
CA SER A 228 17.17 0.51 -24.62
C SER A 228 16.98 -0.75 -25.44
N PRO A 229 18.08 -1.45 -25.83
CA PRO A 229 17.96 -2.78 -26.44
C PRO A 229 17.19 -3.78 -25.60
N ASP A 230 17.14 -3.57 -24.28
CA ASP A 230 16.48 -4.44 -23.30
C ASP A 230 15.02 -4.06 -23.05
N GLY A 231 14.51 -2.99 -23.66
CA GLY A 231 13.12 -2.58 -23.55
C GLY A 231 12.89 -1.08 -23.30
N VAL A 232 11.63 -0.74 -23.02
CA VAL A 232 11.21 0.62 -22.67
C VAL A 232 11.00 0.68 -21.16
N TYR A 233 11.57 1.67 -20.52
CA TYR A 233 11.38 1.93 -19.09
C TYR A 233 10.98 3.38 -18.85
N ALA A 234 10.32 3.62 -17.71
CA ALA A 234 9.90 4.93 -17.28
C ALA A 234 10.76 5.42 -16.12
N GLU A 235 11.15 6.67 -16.15
CA GLU A 235 11.83 7.35 -15.05
C GLU A 235 11.24 8.73 -14.81
N SER A 236 11.32 9.24 -13.59
CA SER A 236 10.97 10.61 -13.29
C SER A 236 12.09 11.53 -13.80
N ASP A 237 11.75 12.54 -14.57
CA ASP A 237 12.68 13.52 -15.12
C ASP A 237 12.67 14.85 -14.35
N ASN A 238 11.84 14.96 -13.32
CA ASN A 238 11.68 16.19 -12.56
C ASN A 238 12.20 16.03 -11.13
N PRO A 239 13.38 16.59 -10.83
CA PRO A 239 13.96 16.54 -9.49
C PRO A 239 13.12 17.31 -8.44
N ASP A 240 12.28 18.24 -8.88
CA ASP A 240 11.39 19.01 -8.00
C ASP A 240 9.99 18.39 -7.89
N ALA A 241 9.77 17.21 -8.48
CA ALA A 241 8.54 16.44 -8.27
C ALA A 241 8.45 15.94 -6.83
N GLU A 242 7.27 16.07 -6.24
CA GLU A 242 6.98 15.54 -4.91
C GLU A 242 7.01 14.00 -4.93
N LEU A 243 7.48 13.38 -3.86
CA LEU A 243 7.50 11.92 -3.69
C LEU A 243 6.08 11.33 -3.69
N GLY A 244 5.08 12.13 -3.29
CA GLY A 244 3.67 11.82 -3.44
C GLY A 244 3.14 10.76 -2.48
N ALA A 245 2.18 9.96 -2.92
CA ALA A 245 1.58 8.94 -2.09
C ALA A 245 2.55 7.77 -1.86
N ARG A 246 2.71 7.39 -0.58
CA ARG A 246 3.62 6.34 -0.09
C ARG A 246 2.88 5.14 0.49
N GLY A 247 1.62 5.33 0.86
CA GLY A 247 0.80 4.28 1.45
C GLY A 247 -0.68 4.60 1.38
N ILE A 248 -1.50 3.59 1.61
CA ILE A 248 -2.95 3.71 1.67
C ILE A 248 -3.49 2.89 2.84
N ALA A 249 -4.44 3.45 3.55
CA ALA A 249 -5.27 2.74 4.52
C ALA A 249 -6.73 3.03 4.23
N VAL A 250 -7.61 2.13 4.59
CA VAL A 250 -9.05 2.29 4.33
C VAL A 250 -9.86 1.88 5.55
N SER A 251 -11.01 2.54 5.70
CA SER A 251 -12.08 2.16 6.61
C SER A 251 -13.39 2.02 5.84
N ASN A 252 -14.48 1.72 6.53
CA ASN A 252 -15.79 1.73 5.91
C ASN A 252 -16.21 3.13 5.42
N ASN A 253 -15.69 4.19 6.05
CA ASN A 253 -16.08 5.55 5.77
C ASN A 253 -15.15 6.26 4.79
N TYR A 254 -13.83 6.00 4.88
CA TYR A 254 -12.82 6.82 4.23
C TYR A 254 -11.69 6.01 3.57
N VAL A 255 -11.04 6.67 2.64
CA VAL A 255 -9.75 6.30 2.05
C VAL A 255 -8.71 7.29 2.55
N TYR A 256 -7.65 6.79 3.15
CA TYR A 256 -6.53 7.56 3.69
C TYR A 256 -5.30 7.32 2.83
N VAL A 257 -4.68 8.40 2.37
CA VAL A 257 -3.43 8.36 1.60
C VAL A 257 -2.33 8.98 2.43
N LEU A 258 -1.30 8.21 2.72
CA LEU A 258 -0.06 8.74 3.30
C LEU A 258 0.69 9.47 2.20
N TYR A 259 0.88 10.76 2.37
CA TYR A 259 1.49 11.64 1.38
C TYR A 259 2.81 12.21 1.89
N ASN A 260 3.85 12.10 1.07
CA ASN A 260 5.16 12.71 1.32
C ASN A 260 5.31 13.94 0.40
N PRO A 261 5.30 15.17 0.95
CA PRO A 261 5.43 16.39 0.17
C PRO A 261 6.89 16.75 -0.19
N ASN A 262 7.88 15.98 0.31
CA ASN A 262 9.28 16.20 -0.07
C ASN A 262 9.50 15.88 -1.55
N THR A 263 10.47 16.53 -2.17
CA THR A 263 10.79 16.35 -3.58
C THR A 263 11.87 15.28 -3.79
N ASN A 264 12.00 14.77 -5.00
CA ASN A 264 13.07 13.86 -5.39
C ASN A 264 14.45 14.44 -5.06
N ARG A 265 14.67 15.75 -5.35
CA ARG A 265 15.92 16.45 -5.02
C ARG A 265 16.21 16.45 -3.51
N MET A 266 15.20 16.76 -2.69
CA MET A 266 15.37 16.76 -1.23
C MET A 266 15.73 15.38 -0.71
N HIS A 267 15.12 14.35 -1.28
CA HIS A 267 15.42 12.95 -0.93
C HIS A 267 16.83 12.54 -1.36
N GLU A 268 17.24 12.84 -2.61
CA GLU A 268 18.58 12.53 -3.11
C GLU A 268 19.68 13.26 -2.34
N GLU A 269 19.45 14.51 -1.96
CA GLU A 269 20.36 15.30 -1.15
C GLU A 269 20.27 14.96 0.36
N GLN A 270 19.44 14.00 0.75
CA GLN A 270 19.15 13.63 2.15
C GLN A 270 18.64 14.81 2.98
N LYS A 271 17.88 15.70 2.35
CA LYS A 271 17.33 16.91 2.98
C LYS A 271 15.80 16.83 3.14
N GLU A 272 15.29 15.70 3.56
CA GLU A 272 13.89 15.59 3.91
C GLU A 272 13.58 16.45 5.14
N THR A 273 12.81 17.50 4.94
CA THR A 273 12.51 18.47 6.01
C THR A 273 11.03 18.59 6.29
N LEU A 274 10.18 18.08 5.43
CA LEU A 274 8.73 18.13 5.58
C LEU A 274 8.20 16.82 6.14
N ASN A 275 7.33 16.95 7.12
CA ASN A 275 6.65 15.80 7.71
C ASN A 275 5.62 15.20 6.75
N SER A 276 5.22 13.97 7.01
CA SER A 276 4.17 13.32 6.23
C SER A 276 2.82 13.99 6.44
N GLU A 277 1.96 13.88 5.45
CA GLU A 277 0.55 14.28 5.52
C GLU A 277 -0.33 13.05 5.35
N ILE A 278 -1.50 13.03 5.99
CA ILE A 278 -2.53 12.03 5.72
C ILE A 278 -3.69 12.73 5.03
N TRP A 279 -3.95 12.36 3.79
CA TRP A 279 -5.02 12.92 2.98
C TRP A 279 -6.25 12.03 3.06
N VAL A 280 -7.38 12.61 3.41
CA VAL A 280 -8.62 11.88 3.67
C VAL A 280 -9.61 12.13 2.55
N PHE A 281 -10.12 11.05 1.97
CA PHE A 281 -11.15 11.07 0.93
C PHE A 281 -12.34 10.21 1.37
N ASP A 282 -13.53 10.54 0.90
CA ASP A 282 -14.63 9.60 0.96
C ASP A 282 -14.53 8.57 -0.19
N TRP A 283 -15.37 7.57 -0.16
CA TRP A 283 -15.40 6.52 -1.20
C TRP A 283 -15.98 6.98 -2.54
N GLU A 284 -16.47 8.21 -2.66
CA GLU A 284 -16.81 8.85 -3.93
C GLU A 284 -15.65 9.68 -4.51
N GLY A 285 -14.51 9.70 -3.80
CA GLY A 285 -13.31 10.44 -4.19
C GLY A 285 -13.39 11.93 -3.89
N LYS A 286 -14.28 12.35 -3.01
CA LYS A 286 -14.32 13.74 -2.54
C LYS A 286 -13.21 13.96 -1.52
N PRO A 287 -12.33 14.96 -1.71
CA PRO A 287 -11.38 15.37 -0.68
C PRO A 287 -12.13 15.90 0.56
N ILE A 288 -11.85 15.35 1.72
CA ILE A 288 -12.47 15.72 2.99
C ILE A 288 -11.55 16.68 3.75
N ARG A 289 -10.35 16.24 4.12
CA ARG A 289 -9.37 17.04 4.86
C ARG A 289 -7.95 16.53 4.67
N LYS A 290 -6.97 17.40 4.95
CA LYS A 290 -5.60 17.02 5.19
C LYS A 290 -5.32 16.95 6.69
N ILE A 291 -4.53 15.99 7.11
CA ILE A 291 -4.01 15.89 8.47
C ILE A 291 -2.50 16.08 8.38
N LEU A 292 -2.02 17.18 8.93
CA LEU A 292 -0.59 17.53 8.96
C LEU A 292 0.03 16.88 10.20
N THR A 293 0.95 15.95 10.01
CA THR A 293 1.62 15.27 11.11
C THR A 293 2.83 16.06 11.58
N ASP A 294 3.31 15.78 12.78
CA ASP A 294 4.53 16.37 13.34
C ASP A 294 5.75 15.42 13.21
N THR A 295 5.63 14.40 12.36
CA THR A 295 6.67 13.39 12.13
C THR A 295 6.65 12.90 10.69
N HIS A 296 7.74 12.27 10.27
CA HIS A 296 7.78 11.50 9.04
C HIS A 296 7.31 10.06 9.31
N ILE A 297 6.43 9.54 8.45
CA ILE A 297 5.79 8.24 8.59
C ILE A 297 6.17 7.36 7.39
N GLU A 298 6.60 6.14 7.67
CA GLU A 298 6.98 5.16 6.65
C GLU A 298 5.78 4.32 6.18
N CYS A 299 5.03 3.80 7.12
CA CYS A 299 3.79 3.06 6.86
C CYS A 299 2.78 3.30 7.97
N PHE A 300 1.50 3.07 7.69
CA PHE A 300 0.43 3.34 8.64
C PHE A 300 -0.80 2.47 8.42
N CYS A 301 -1.62 2.37 9.45
CA CYS A 301 -3.00 1.89 9.36
C CYS A 301 -3.91 2.80 10.21
N VAL A 302 -5.21 2.71 9.97
CA VAL A 302 -6.24 3.43 10.71
C VAL A 302 -6.96 2.47 11.67
N ASP A 303 -7.43 2.99 12.79
CA ASP A 303 -8.28 2.22 13.70
C ASP A 303 -9.71 2.07 13.16
N GLU A 304 -10.47 1.20 13.79
CA GLU A 304 -11.84 0.86 13.39
C GLU A 304 -12.83 2.04 13.57
N THR A 305 -12.43 3.06 14.32
CA THR A 305 -13.27 4.23 14.66
C THR A 305 -12.91 5.48 13.85
N ASP A 306 -11.93 5.41 12.97
CA ASP A 306 -11.42 6.53 12.17
C ASP A 306 -10.84 7.70 13.00
N THR A 307 -10.39 7.43 14.22
CA THR A 307 -9.93 8.46 15.16
C THR A 307 -8.43 8.51 15.35
N SER A 308 -7.74 7.39 15.15
CA SER A 308 -6.30 7.27 15.37
C SER A 308 -5.61 6.50 14.26
N PHE A 309 -4.39 6.91 13.97
CA PHE A 309 -3.52 6.21 13.03
C PHE A 309 -2.37 5.58 13.79
N TYR A 310 -2.14 4.29 13.56
CA TYR A 310 -0.98 3.59 14.02
C TYR A 310 0.04 3.56 12.89
N CYS A 311 1.27 3.95 13.17
CA CYS A 311 2.27 4.17 12.14
C CYS A 311 3.66 3.73 12.59
N VAL A 312 4.55 3.51 11.65
CA VAL A 312 5.97 3.46 11.92
C VAL A 312 6.57 4.82 11.56
N MET A 313 7.14 5.48 12.56
CA MET A 313 7.83 6.78 12.47
C MET A 313 9.31 6.56 12.21
N THR A 314 9.98 7.51 11.55
CA THR A 314 11.37 7.36 11.13
C THR A 314 12.41 7.98 12.09
N ALA A 315 11.98 8.84 13.01
CA ALA A 315 12.91 9.61 13.84
C ALA A 315 12.66 9.40 15.36
N PRO A 316 13.72 9.26 16.21
CA PRO A 316 15.13 9.15 15.84
C PRO A 316 15.52 7.80 15.22
N ASP A 317 14.75 6.75 15.50
CA ASP A 317 14.85 5.41 14.96
C ASP A 317 13.45 4.95 14.56
N TYR A 318 13.36 3.94 13.71
CA TYR A 318 12.07 3.36 13.34
C TYR A 318 11.34 2.82 14.56
N CYS A 319 10.23 3.42 14.89
CA CYS A 319 9.41 2.98 16.03
C CYS A 319 7.92 3.08 15.70
N ILE A 320 7.15 2.18 16.30
CA ILE A 320 5.69 2.24 16.20
C ILE A 320 5.18 3.40 17.06
N GLY A 321 4.25 4.17 16.53
CA GLY A 321 3.60 5.27 17.23
C GLY A 321 2.14 5.41 16.88
N ILE A 322 1.48 6.31 17.60
CA ILE A 322 0.10 6.72 17.35
C ILE A 322 0.13 8.17 16.90
N VAL A 323 -0.60 8.46 15.84
CA VAL A 323 -0.88 9.83 15.37
C VAL A 323 -2.36 10.09 15.56
N SER A 324 -2.67 11.09 16.38
CA SER A 324 -4.04 11.47 16.68
C SER A 324 -4.30 12.91 16.25
N PRO A 325 -5.35 13.18 15.45
CA PRO A 325 -5.74 14.55 15.12
C PRO A 325 -6.03 15.36 16.40
N SER A 326 -5.54 16.61 16.43
CA SER A 326 -5.91 17.56 17.48
C SER A 326 -7.37 17.96 17.31
N HIS A 327 -8.13 17.90 18.37
CA HIS A 327 -9.53 18.33 18.40
C HIS A 327 -9.68 19.85 18.34
#